data_881faccd09152d6ed998f6ed137071dc
#
_entry.id   881faccd09152d6ed998f6ed137071dc
#
_cell.length_a   1.000
_cell.length_b   1.000
_cell.length_c   1.000
_cell.angle_alpha   90.00
_cell.angle_beta   90.00
_cell.angle_gamma   90.00
#
_symmetry.space_group_name_H-M   'P 1'
#
loop_
_entity.id
_entity.type
_entity.pdbx_description
1 polymer ?
#
loop_
_entity_poly.entity_id
_entity_poly.type
_entity_poly.pdbx_seq_one_letter_code
_entity_poly.pdbx_strand_id
1 'polypeptide(L)'
;MFTRAADSNDNRVLVSERRFPRISWSRNGATFEAVADRPMVVGASLDADLVIEDPAVSGLHAELDPRESGLWIRDLGSLNGTFVSGVRVRETSISSQGTITVGGTELHVDYAAGVSLPIELWRTDSFHSLIGQSPVMRELFAYLARVSPSDASVLIRGE
;
A
#
# COMPACT_ATOMS: atom_id res chain seq x y z
N MET A 1 16.04 16.56 5.26
CA MET A 1 15.91 15.37 4.39
C MET A 1 17.30 14.82 4.18
N PHE A 2 17.69 13.80 4.93
CA PHE A 2 19.05 13.24 4.86
C PHE A 2 19.01 11.98 3.99
N THR A 3 19.58 12.07 2.82
CA THR A 3 19.80 10.91 1.95
C THR A 3 21.04 10.18 2.43
N ARG A 4 20.90 9.00 2.98
CA ARG A 4 22.03 8.14 3.33
C ARG A 4 22.26 7.17 2.17
N ALA A 5 23.44 7.23 1.56
CA ALA A 5 23.86 6.24 0.59
C ALA A 5 24.07 4.90 1.31
N ALA A 6 23.41 3.85 0.88
CA ALA A 6 23.72 2.50 1.31
C ALA A 6 24.98 2.05 0.57
N ASP A 7 26.03 1.76 1.33
CA ASP A 7 27.25 1.14 0.83
C ASP A 7 26.97 -0.31 0.44
N SER A 8 26.63 -0.53 -0.79
CA SER A 8 26.79 -1.81 -1.47
C SER A 8 27.02 -1.52 -2.95
N ASN A 9 28.07 -1.97 -3.47
CA ASN A 9 28.68 -1.97 -4.81
C ASN A 9 27.83 -1.60 -6.05
N ASP A 10 26.62 -1.09 -5.91
CA ASP A 10 25.80 -0.52 -6.96
C ASP A 10 25.37 0.93 -6.63
N ASN A 11 26.21 1.87 -7.06
CA ASN A 11 26.00 3.33 -6.97
C ASN A 11 24.73 3.81 -7.74
N ARG A 12 23.81 2.91 -8.10
CA ARG A 12 22.61 3.19 -8.91
C ARG A 12 21.34 3.33 -8.10
N VAL A 13 21.37 3.02 -6.80
CA VAL A 13 20.22 3.11 -5.92
C VAL A 13 20.39 4.22 -4.90
N LEU A 14 19.33 5.00 -4.69
CA LEU A 14 19.20 5.98 -3.62
C LEU A 14 18.21 5.43 -2.60
N VAL A 15 18.52 5.58 -1.31
CA VAL A 15 17.56 5.30 -0.25
C VAL A 15 16.84 6.60 0.13
N SER A 16 15.53 6.57 0.09
CA SER A 16 14.64 7.64 0.55
C SER A 16 13.72 7.09 1.64
N GLU A 17 12.97 7.95 2.30
CA GLU A 17 11.97 7.54 3.28
C GLU A 17 10.57 7.83 2.75
N ARG A 18 9.66 6.86 2.89
CA ARG A 18 8.22 7.04 2.66
C ARG A 18 7.47 6.77 3.95
N ARG A 19 6.51 7.61 4.25
CA ARG A 19 5.61 7.43 5.37
C ARG A 19 4.40 6.62 4.95
N PHE A 20 4.20 5.51 5.65
CA PHE A 20 3.06 4.61 5.46
C PHE A 20 2.07 4.79 6.60
N PRO A 21 0.76 4.79 6.33
CA PRO A 21 -0.23 4.98 7.38
C PRO A 21 -0.36 3.74 8.26
N ARG A 22 -0.72 3.98 9.52
CA ARG A 22 -1.24 2.95 10.40
C ARG A 22 -2.74 2.82 10.17
N ILE A 23 -3.23 1.60 10.12
CA ILE A 23 -4.63 1.26 10.09
C ILE A 23 -4.95 0.61 11.42
N SER A 24 -5.99 1.10 12.11
CA SER A 24 -6.46 0.50 13.36
C SER A 24 -7.96 0.27 13.32
N TRP A 25 -8.41 -0.80 13.98
CA TRP A 25 -9.83 -1.11 14.17
C TRP A 25 -10.07 -1.79 15.50
N SER A 26 -11.31 -1.72 15.97
CA SER A 26 -11.68 -2.32 17.24
C SER A 26 -12.72 -3.40 17.04
N ARG A 27 -12.62 -4.48 17.81
CA ARG A 27 -13.58 -5.57 17.86
C ARG A 27 -13.66 -6.13 19.28
N ASN A 28 -14.89 -6.24 19.82
CA ASN A 28 -15.13 -6.80 21.15
C ASN A 28 -14.25 -6.17 22.25
N GLY A 29 -13.97 -4.86 22.15
CA GLY A 29 -13.10 -4.13 23.08
C GLY A 29 -11.58 -4.34 22.87
N ALA A 30 -11.17 -5.17 21.94
CA ALA A 30 -9.77 -5.30 21.51
C ALA A 30 -9.50 -4.39 20.32
N THR A 31 -8.31 -3.76 20.32
CA THR A 31 -7.82 -2.95 19.19
C THR A 31 -6.79 -3.74 18.41
N PHE A 32 -6.93 -3.72 17.10
CA PHE A 32 -6.01 -4.32 16.13
C PHE A 32 -5.37 -3.21 15.31
N GLU A 33 -4.12 -3.44 14.90
CA GLU A 33 -3.37 -2.48 14.11
C GLU A 33 -2.58 -3.17 13.00
N ALA A 34 -2.41 -2.47 11.87
CA ALA A 34 -1.52 -2.86 10.79
C ALA A 34 -0.86 -1.62 10.18
N VAL A 35 0.28 -1.79 9.55
CA VAL A 35 0.91 -0.74 8.72
C VAL A 35 0.64 -1.08 7.27
N ALA A 36 0.07 -0.13 6.51
CA ALA A 36 -0.14 -0.30 5.08
C ALA A 36 1.14 0.10 4.32
N ASP A 37 2.14 -0.78 4.32
CA ASP A 37 3.43 -0.58 3.65
C ASP A 37 3.51 -1.28 2.27
N ARG A 38 2.51 -2.09 1.93
CA ARG A 38 2.34 -2.81 0.68
C ARG A 38 0.86 -2.91 0.30
N PRO A 39 0.52 -3.24 -0.95
CA PRO A 39 -0.85 -3.59 -1.29
C PRO A 39 -1.36 -4.74 -0.42
N MET A 40 -2.55 -4.58 0.13
CA MET A 40 -3.19 -5.55 1.03
C MET A 40 -4.69 -5.59 0.80
N VAL A 41 -5.26 -6.78 0.98
CA VAL A 41 -6.70 -7.01 0.86
C VAL A 41 -7.33 -7.08 2.25
N VAL A 42 -8.43 -6.35 2.42
CA VAL A 42 -9.31 -6.42 3.59
C VAL A 42 -10.48 -7.34 3.27
N GLY A 43 -10.82 -8.24 4.16
CA GLY A 43 -11.95 -9.13 3.95
C GLY A 43 -12.24 -10.05 5.13
N ALA A 44 -13.31 -10.85 5.02
CA ALA A 44 -13.67 -11.84 6.03
C ALA A 44 -13.02 -13.21 5.80
N SER A 45 -12.43 -13.46 4.61
CA SER A 45 -11.69 -14.68 4.31
C SER A 45 -10.35 -14.71 5.02
N LEU A 46 -9.87 -15.91 5.36
CA LEU A 46 -8.49 -16.12 5.81
C LEU A 46 -7.45 -15.85 4.71
N ASP A 47 -7.87 -15.74 3.45
CA ASP A 47 -7.02 -15.35 2.32
C ASP A 47 -6.80 -13.82 2.24
N ALA A 48 -7.51 -13.03 3.05
CA ALA A 48 -7.31 -11.59 3.14
C ALA A 48 -6.08 -11.27 4.02
N ASP A 49 -5.36 -10.20 3.69
CA ASP A 49 -4.24 -9.72 4.51
C ASP A 49 -4.71 -9.14 5.85
N LEU A 50 -5.84 -8.41 5.84
CA LEU A 50 -6.52 -7.92 7.03
C LEU A 50 -7.86 -8.65 7.19
N VAL A 51 -7.88 -9.64 8.07
CA VAL A 51 -9.08 -10.44 8.32
C VAL A 51 -10.01 -9.70 9.28
N ILE A 52 -11.20 -9.34 8.78
CA ILE A 52 -12.25 -8.66 9.54
C ILE A 52 -13.37 -9.67 9.80
N GLU A 53 -13.50 -10.08 11.04
CA GLU A 53 -14.55 -10.99 11.46
C GLU A 53 -15.89 -10.25 11.70
N ASP A 54 -16.52 -9.87 10.60
CA ASP A 54 -17.81 -9.20 10.53
C ASP A 54 -18.63 -9.87 9.42
N PRO A 55 -19.83 -10.39 9.71
CA PRO A 55 -20.67 -11.10 8.72
C PRO A 55 -21.14 -10.20 7.57
N ALA A 56 -21.06 -8.88 7.72
CA ALA A 56 -21.38 -7.92 6.67
C ALA A 56 -20.18 -7.60 5.76
N VAL A 57 -19.01 -8.17 6.04
CA VAL A 57 -17.78 -8.03 5.21
C VAL A 57 -17.69 -9.18 4.22
N SER A 58 -17.44 -8.88 2.95
CA SER A 58 -17.21 -9.90 1.91
C SER A 58 -15.88 -10.62 2.13
N GLY A 59 -15.72 -11.84 1.64
CA GLY A 59 -14.49 -12.63 1.78
C GLY A 59 -13.24 -11.87 1.36
N LEU A 60 -13.24 -11.27 0.15
CA LEU A 60 -12.32 -10.24 -0.30
C LEU A 60 -13.16 -8.99 -0.56
N HIS A 61 -13.02 -7.96 0.27
CA HIS A 61 -13.94 -6.83 0.29
C HIS A 61 -13.37 -5.60 -0.42
N ALA A 62 -12.20 -5.18 -0.02
CA ALA A 62 -11.51 -4.01 -0.57
C ALA A 62 -10.00 -4.23 -0.63
N GLU A 63 -9.35 -3.58 -1.58
CA GLU A 63 -7.90 -3.48 -1.67
C GLU A 63 -7.45 -2.12 -1.14
N LEU A 64 -6.38 -2.12 -0.37
CA LEU A 64 -5.68 -0.96 0.14
C LEU A 64 -4.28 -0.94 -0.48
N ASP A 65 -3.96 0.10 -1.26
CA ASP A 65 -2.69 0.21 -1.99
C ASP A 65 -1.98 1.52 -1.61
N PRO A 66 -0.87 1.46 -0.85
CA PRO A 66 -0.12 2.64 -0.45
C PRO A 66 0.71 3.18 -1.63
N ARG A 67 0.26 4.28 -2.21
CA ARG A 67 0.95 5.01 -3.29
C ARG A 67 1.61 6.28 -2.75
N GLU A 68 2.39 6.95 -3.58
CA GLU A 68 3.02 8.23 -3.24
C GLU A 68 1.98 9.32 -2.89
N SER A 69 0.84 9.31 -3.59
CA SER A 69 -0.25 10.27 -3.39
C SER A 69 -1.15 9.98 -2.20
N GLY A 70 -0.97 8.85 -1.51
CA GLY A 70 -1.79 8.42 -0.37
C GLY A 70 -2.17 6.95 -0.42
N LEU A 71 -2.99 6.52 0.54
CA LEU A 71 -3.55 5.17 0.57
C LEU A 71 -4.74 5.11 -0.40
N TRP A 72 -4.60 4.35 -1.47
CA TRP A 72 -5.68 4.07 -2.41
C TRP A 72 -6.55 2.93 -1.89
N ILE A 73 -7.85 3.11 -2.01
CA ILE A 73 -8.88 2.18 -1.57
C ILE A 73 -9.70 1.81 -2.81
N ARG A 74 -9.83 0.51 -3.08
CA ARG A 74 -10.63 0.00 -4.18
C ARG A 74 -11.58 -1.09 -3.68
N ASP A 75 -12.88 -0.91 -3.88
CA ASP A 75 -13.89 -1.93 -3.62
C ASP A 75 -13.74 -3.09 -4.63
N LEU A 76 -13.68 -4.31 -4.16
CA LEU A 76 -13.51 -5.51 -4.97
C LEU A 76 -14.85 -6.16 -5.40
N GLY A 77 -15.91 -5.37 -5.47
CA GLY A 77 -17.26 -5.85 -5.77
C GLY A 77 -17.93 -6.41 -4.53
N SER A 78 -17.70 -5.77 -3.39
CA SER A 78 -18.26 -6.20 -2.12
C SER A 78 -19.79 -6.12 -2.09
N LEU A 79 -20.41 -6.99 -1.29
CA LEU A 79 -21.89 -7.07 -1.21
C LEU A 79 -22.48 -5.76 -0.64
N ASN A 80 -21.92 -5.25 0.44
CA ASN A 80 -22.44 -4.09 1.16
C ASN A 80 -21.77 -2.76 0.75
N GLY A 81 -20.67 -2.81 -0.02
CA GLY A 81 -19.92 -1.65 -0.45
C GLY A 81 -18.89 -1.19 0.57
N THR A 82 -17.92 -0.46 0.06
CA THR A 82 -16.87 0.22 0.84
C THR A 82 -17.22 1.69 0.97
N PHE A 83 -17.02 2.25 2.16
CA PHE A 83 -17.30 3.68 2.42
C PHE A 83 -16.01 4.36 2.92
N VAL A 84 -15.79 5.59 2.49
CA VAL A 84 -14.72 6.46 3.01
C VAL A 84 -15.36 7.71 3.55
N SER A 85 -15.14 7.98 4.84
CA SER A 85 -15.77 9.12 5.56
C SER A 85 -17.28 9.18 5.33
N GLY A 86 -17.96 8.03 5.35
CA GLY A 86 -19.41 7.90 5.15
C GLY A 86 -19.90 7.94 3.71
N VAL A 87 -19.01 8.16 2.73
CA VAL A 87 -19.38 8.16 1.30
C VAL A 87 -19.05 6.82 0.67
N ARG A 88 -20.01 6.21 -0.01
CA ARG A 88 -19.79 4.95 -0.76
C ARG A 88 -18.87 5.21 -1.94
N VAL A 89 -17.83 4.38 -2.07
CA VAL A 89 -16.81 4.52 -3.10
C VAL A 89 -16.61 3.22 -3.88
N ARG A 90 -16.19 3.35 -5.12
CA ARG A 90 -15.59 2.25 -5.90
C ARG A 90 -14.08 2.30 -5.80
N GLU A 91 -13.55 3.51 -5.92
CA GLU A 91 -12.13 3.79 -5.80
C GLU A 91 -11.94 5.23 -5.29
N THR A 92 -10.99 5.43 -4.38
CA THR A 92 -10.63 6.74 -3.86
C THR A 92 -9.28 6.67 -3.17
N SER A 93 -8.76 7.79 -2.66
CA SER A 93 -7.52 7.83 -1.88
C SER A 93 -7.67 8.66 -0.62
N ILE A 94 -6.92 8.30 0.42
CA ILE A 94 -6.76 9.04 1.68
C ILE A 94 -5.29 9.43 1.79
N SER A 95 -5.00 10.73 1.86
CA SER A 95 -3.62 11.27 1.97
C SER A 95 -3.26 11.78 3.37
N SER A 96 -4.21 11.73 4.32
CA SER A 96 -4.02 12.19 5.70
C SER A 96 -4.71 11.21 6.68
N GLN A 97 -5.54 11.73 7.58
CA GLN A 97 -6.42 10.92 8.42
C GLN A 97 -7.74 10.64 7.72
N GLY A 98 -8.33 9.49 7.96
CA GLY A 98 -9.63 9.12 7.42
C GLY A 98 -10.16 7.83 8.01
N THR A 99 -11.41 7.51 7.66
CA THR A 99 -12.08 6.28 8.08
C THR A 99 -12.58 5.54 6.86
N ILE A 100 -12.25 4.25 6.78
CA ILE A 100 -12.78 3.31 5.79
C ILE A 100 -13.76 2.42 6.54
N THR A 101 -15.00 2.32 6.04
CA THR A 101 -16.01 1.42 6.61
C THR A 101 -16.25 0.26 5.65
N VAL A 102 -16.11 -0.97 6.16
CA VAL A 102 -16.41 -2.23 5.49
C VAL A 102 -17.36 -3.02 6.36
N GLY A 103 -18.55 -3.35 5.86
CA GLY A 103 -19.62 -3.92 6.70
C GLY A 103 -20.01 -2.97 7.84
N GLY A 104 -19.95 -3.46 9.07
CA GLY A 104 -20.13 -2.68 10.30
C GLY A 104 -18.81 -2.24 10.95
N THR A 105 -17.66 -2.53 10.34
CA THR A 105 -16.34 -2.28 10.91
C THR A 105 -15.73 -1.00 10.35
N GLU A 106 -15.25 -0.12 11.23
CA GLU A 106 -14.50 1.08 10.88
C GLU A 106 -13.00 0.84 11.02
N LEU A 107 -12.27 1.11 9.94
CA LEU A 107 -10.81 1.11 9.86
C LEU A 107 -10.33 2.55 9.87
N HIS A 108 -9.63 2.95 10.92
CA HIS A 108 -9.06 4.29 11.05
C HIS A 108 -7.68 4.34 10.43
N VAL A 109 -7.51 5.23 9.46
CA VAL A 109 -6.26 5.48 8.74
C VAL A 109 -5.57 6.68 9.37
N ASP A 110 -4.34 6.53 9.84
CA ASP A 110 -3.58 7.60 10.48
C ASP A 110 -2.12 7.62 9.99
N TYR A 111 -1.78 8.68 9.24
CA TYR A 111 -0.40 8.94 8.80
C TYR A 111 0.49 9.50 9.91
N ALA A 112 -0.08 10.21 10.91
CA ALA A 112 0.70 10.75 12.03
C ALA A 112 1.22 9.63 12.94
N ALA A 113 0.39 8.60 13.18
CA ALA A 113 0.78 7.38 13.88
C ALA A 113 1.49 6.35 12.99
N GLY A 114 1.64 6.65 11.70
CA GLY A 114 2.27 5.77 10.71
C GLY A 114 3.78 5.62 10.88
N VAL A 115 4.37 4.78 10.05
CA VAL A 115 5.78 4.41 10.10
C VAL A 115 6.51 4.97 8.87
N SER A 116 7.69 5.56 9.06
CA SER A 116 8.59 5.90 7.96
C SER A 116 9.50 4.69 7.66
N LEU A 117 9.40 4.17 6.45
CA LEU A 117 10.24 3.05 6.00
C LEU A 117 11.17 3.50 4.87
N PRO A 118 12.37 2.95 4.79
CA PRO A 118 13.26 3.20 3.69
C PRO A 118 12.70 2.58 2.41
N ILE A 119 12.70 3.35 1.32
CA ILE A 119 12.39 2.90 -0.02
C ILE A 119 13.62 3.07 -0.91
N GLU A 120 13.81 2.13 -1.82
CA GLU A 120 14.91 2.18 -2.79
C GLU A 120 14.43 2.84 -4.08
N LEU A 121 15.13 3.86 -4.54
CA LEU A 121 14.87 4.55 -5.79
C LEU A 121 16.05 4.37 -6.73
N TRP A 122 15.78 3.94 -7.95
CA TRP A 122 16.80 3.93 -9.00
C TRP A 122 17.31 5.36 -9.26
N ARG A 123 18.61 5.54 -9.42
CA ARG A 123 19.21 6.87 -9.43
C ARG A 123 18.91 7.65 -10.71
N THR A 124 18.77 6.96 -11.82
CA THR A 124 18.53 7.57 -13.14
C THR A 124 17.04 7.46 -13.52
N ASP A 125 16.64 8.20 -14.53
CA ASP A 125 15.28 8.19 -15.12
C ASP A 125 15.10 7.08 -16.16
N SER A 126 16.06 6.17 -16.27
CA SER A 126 16.00 5.04 -17.20
C SER A 126 16.54 3.76 -16.59
N PHE A 127 15.95 2.62 -16.99
CA PHE A 127 16.41 1.28 -16.69
C PHE A 127 16.35 0.45 -17.99
N HIS A 128 17.51 0.17 -18.60
CA HIS A 128 17.61 -0.38 -19.96
C HIS A 128 16.81 0.48 -20.95
N SER A 129 15.81 -0.08 -21.60
CA SER A 129 14.94 0.61 -22.56
C SER A 129 13.72 1.29 -21.92
N LEU A 130 13.51 1.10 -20.61
CA LEU A 130 12.41 1.73 -19.88
C LEU A 130 12.81 3.14 -19.46
N ILE A 131 11.93 4.12 -19.64
CA ILE A 131 12.13 5.52 -19.24
C ILE A 131 11.04 5.92 -18.28
N GLY A 132 11.41 6.56 -17.15
CA GLY A 132 10.46 7.06 -16.16
C GLY A 132 11.13 7.92 -15.10
N GLN A 133 10.66 9.14 -14.96
CA GLN A 133 11.21 10.13 -14.03
C GLN A 133 10.51 10.13 -12.67
N SER A 134 9.26 9.63 -12.61
CA SER A 134 8.49 9.64 -11.37
C SER A 134 9.15 8.77 -10.29
N PRO A 135 9.00 9.11 -8.99
CA PRO A 135 9.49 8.27 -7.90
C PRO A 135 8.97 6.82 -7.98
N VAL A 136 7.71 6.64 -8.40
CA VAL A 136 7.10 5.31 -8.58
C VAL A 136 7.84 4.49 -9.65
N MET A 137 8.18 5.10 -10.79
CA MET A 137 8.96 4.42 -11.83
C MET A 137 10.38 4.11 -11.36
N ARG A 138 11.00 5.00 -10.62
CA ARG A 138 12.34 4.79 -10.07
C ARG A 138 12.37 3.71 -8.98
N GLU A 139 11.30 3.58 -8.20
CA GLU A 139 11.11 2.48 -7.26
C GLU A 139 10.93 1.14 -8.01
N LEU A 140 10.11 1.14 -9.07
CA LEU A 140 9.96 -0.02 -9.96
C LEU A 140 11.29 -0.43 -10.58
N PHE A 141 12.12 0.51 -11.03
CA PHE A 141 13.43 0.21 -11.61
C PHE A 141 14.39 -0.41 -10.58
N ALA A 142 14.41 0.09 -9.34
CA ALA A 142 15.18 -0.51 -8.26
C ALA A 142 14.72 -1.94 -7.96
N TYR A 143 13.41 -2.18 -7.94
CA TYR A 143 12.84 -3.52 -7.80
C TYR A 143 13.24 -4.44 -8.95
N LEU A 144 13.09 -3.99 -10.22
CA LEU A 144 13.48 -4.77 -11.39
C LEU A 144 14.97 -5.11 -11.39
N ALA A 145 15.84 -4.17 -10.99
CA ALA A 145 17.27 -4.42 -10.90
C ALA A 145 17.62 -5.54 -9.89
N ARG A 146 16.83 -5.63 -8.81
CA ARG A 146 17.01 -6.67 -7.78
C ARG A 146 16.49 -8.03 -8.24
N VAL A 147 15.40 -8.07 -9.00
CA VAL A 147 14.75 -9.32 -9.43
C VAL A 147 15.35 -9.86 -10.72
N SER A 148 15.82 -8.99 -11.64
CA SER A 148 16.31 -9.38 -12.96
C SER A 148 17.47 -10.41 -12.98
N PRO A 149 18.33 -10.52 -11.96
CA PRO A 149 19.35 -11.58 -11.92
C PRO A 149 18.79 -12.96 -11.53
N SER A 150 17.53 -13.05 -11.14
CA SER A 150 16.88 -14.32 -10.72
C SER A 150 16.04 -14.92 -11.83
N ASP A 151 15.74 -16.23 -11.71
CA ASP A 151 14.81 -16.94 -12.62
C ASP A 151 13.32 -16.74 -12.21
N ALA A 152 13.01 -15.73 -11.39
CA ALA A 152 11.66 -15.45 -10.94
C ALA A 152 10.77 -14.94 -12.08
N SER A 153 9.56 -15.47 -12.17
CA SER A 153 8.55 -14.95 -13.07
C SER A 153 7.98 -13.63 -12.54
N VAL A 154 7.97 -12.59 -13.37
CA VAL A 154 7.44 -11.27 -13.02
C VAL A 154 6.21 -10.98 -13.85
N LEU A 155 5.09 -10.66 -13.19
CA LEU A 155 3.88 -10.18 -13.83
C LEU A 155 3.81 -8.65 -13.70
N ILE A 156 3.86 -7.95 -14.83
CA ILE A 156 3.67 -6.50 -14.90
C ILE A 156 2.21 -6.23 -15.26
N ARG A 157 1.51 -5.49 -14.42
CA ARG A 157 0.16 -5.00 -14.68
C ARG A 157 0.23 -3.48 -14.86
N GLY A 158 -0.43 -2.97 -15.87
CA GLY A 158 -0.64 -1.55 -16.14
C GLY A 158 -2.14 -1.23 -16.20
N GLU A 159 -2.46 0.06 -16.29
CA GLU A 159 -3.81 0.54 -16.58
C GLU A 159 -4.13 0.33 -18.06
#